data_9ceef507ed5da60a0f8936e193b61b09
#
_entry.id   9ceef507ed5da60a0f8936e193b61b09
#
_cell.length_a   1.000
_cell.length_b   1.000
_cell.length_c   1.000
_cell.angle_alpha   90.00
_cell.angle_beta   90.00
_cell.angle_gamma   90.00
#
_symmetry.space_group_name_H-M   'P 1'
#
loop_
_entity.id
_entity.type
_entity.pdbx_description
1 polymer ?
#
loop_
_entity_poly.entity_id
_entity_poly.type
_entity_poly.pdbx_seq_one_letter_code
_entity_poly.pdbx_strand_id
1 'polypeptide(L)'
;MAESRFQKRTLFLVLYLLFAILPVYWMVNMSFKTNEEILGVFSLWPQAFTWDNYKVIFTDASWYSGYINSLIYVAINTAVSLLMALPAAYAFSRYSFLGDKHVFFWLLTNRMTPPAVFLLPFFQLYTTLGLMDTHIAVALAHLLFNVPLAVWILEGFMSGVPREIDETAYIDGYSFPRFFLTIFIPLIKAGVGVAAFFCFMFSWVELLMARTLTSVNAKPIVATMTRTVSASGMDWGVLAAAGVLTIVPGAIVIWFVRNYIAKGFAMGRV
;
A
#
# COMPACT_ATOMS: atom_id res chain seq x y z
N MET A 1 -28.75 2.61 -33.58
CA MET A 1 -27.24 2.65 -33.51
C MET A 1 -26.71 2.91 -32.08
N ALA A 2 -27.31 3.78 -31.26
CA ALA A 2 -26.86 4.05 -29.90
C ALA A 2 -27.01 2.84 -28.94
N GLU A 3 -28.14 2.13 -28.99
CA GLU A 3 -28.40 0.94 -28.17
C GLU A 3 -27.40 -0.20 -28.43
N SER A 4 -27.08 -0.48 -29.69
CA SER A 4 -26.11 -1.53 -30.03
C SER A 4 -24.69 -1.20 -29.59
N ARG A 5 -24.30 0.08 -29.55
CA ARG A 5 -23.02 0.55 -28.98
C ARG A 5 -23.00 0.41 -27.45
N PHE A 6 -24.10 0.71 -26.79
CA PHE A 6 -24.22 0.55 -25.34
C PHE A 6 -24.11 -0.93 -24.95
N GLN A 7 -24.82 -1.81 -25.63
CA GLN A 7 -24.75 -3.26 -25.39
C GLN A 7 -23.35 -3.84 -25.61
N LYS A 8 -22.66 -3.43 -26.68
CA LYS A 8 -21.28 -3.87 -26.94
C LYS A 8 -20.29 -3.40 -25.86
N ARG A 9 -20.43 -2.15 -25.39
CA ARG A 9 -19.61 -1.61 -24.29
C ARG A 9 -19.87 -2.34 -22.98
N THR A 10 -21.12 -2.64 -22.66
CA THR A 10 -21.51 -3.38 -21.46
C THR A 10 -20.97 -4.81 -21.52
N LEU A 11 -21.09 -5.48 -22.66
CA LEU A 11 -20.53 -6.82 -22.86
C LEU A 11 -19.00 -6.84 -22.67
N PHE A 12 -18.30 -5.86 -23.26
CA PHE A 12 -16.86 -5.75 -23.10
C PHE A 12 -16.46 -5.53 -21.62
N LEU A 13 -17.18 -4.66 -20.90
CA LEU A 13 -16.94 -4.42 -19.47
C LEU A 13 -17.18 -5.66 -18.64
N VAL A 14 -18.24 -6.42 -18.92
CA VAL A 14 -18.54 -7.69 -18.21
C VAL A 14 -17.43 -8.71 -18.46
N LEU A 15 -17.03 -8.91 -19.71
CA LEU A 15 -15.94 -9.84 -20.05
C LEU A 15 -14.62 -9.42 -19.38
N TYR A 16 -14.30 -8.13 -19.37
CA TYR A 16 -13.12 -7.61 -18.69
C TYR A 16 -13.17 -7.84 -17.18
N LEU A 17 -14.33 -7.60 -16.54
CA LEU A 17 -14.52 -7.85 -15.11
C LEU A 17 -14.40 -9.35 -14.78
N LEU A 18 -14.97 -10.21 -15.59
CA LEU A 18 -14.84 -11.67 -15.42
C LEU A 18 -13.38 -12.10 -15.53
N PHE A 19 -12.66 -11.58 -16.52
CA PHE A 19 -11.23 -11.84 -16.68
C PHE A 19 -10.41 -11.36 -15.48
N ALA A 20 -10.70 -10.16 -14.97
CA ALA A 20 -10.00 -9.59 -13.82
C ALA A 20 -10.29 -10.34 -12.50
N ILE A 21 -11.51 -10.87 -12.33
CA ILE A 21 -11.93 -11.59 -11.12
C ILE A 21 -11.43 -13.04 -11.13
N LEU A 22 -11.20 -13.63 -12.30
CA LEU A 22 -10.84 -15.04 -12.45
C LEU A 22 -9.61 -15.46 -11.63
N PRO A 23 -8.49 -14.72 -11.59
CA PRO A 23 -7.35 -15.08 -10.76
C PRO A 23 -7.68 -15.06 -9.26
N VAL A 24 -8.47 -14.08 -8.81
CA VAL A 24 -8.90 -13.97 -7.41
C VAL A 24 -9.84 -15.12 -7.05
N TYR A 25 -10.80 -15.41 -7.92
CA TYR A 25 -11.68 -16.56 -7.77
C TYR A 25 -10.86 -17.87 -7.65
N TRP A 26 -9.87 -18.04 -8.54
CA TRP A 26 -9.02 -19.24 -8.54
C TRP A 26 -8.24 -19.38 -7.23
N MET A 27 -7.65 -18.29 -6.73
CA MET A 27 -6.96 -18.28 -5.44
C MET A 27 -7.90 -18.62 -4.29
N VAL A 28 -9.11 -18.04 -4.26
CA VAL A 28 -10.14 -18.37 -3.25
C VAL A 28 -10.55 -19.85 -3.35
N ASN A 29 -10.74 -20.36 -4.55
CA ASN A 29 -11.06 -21.76 -4.77
C ASN A 29 -9.95 -22.70 -4.24
N MET A 30 -8.67 -22.42 -4.57
CA MET A 30 -7.53 -23.20 -4.09
C MET A 30 -7.39 -23.15 -2.57
N SER A 31 -7.76 -22.04 -1.92
CA SER A 31 -7.64 -21.91 -0.46
C SER A 31 -8.54 -22.87 0.33
N PHE A 32 -9.56 -23.45 -0.31
CA PHE A 32 -10.47 -24.44 0.27
C PHE A 32 -10.22 -25.87 -0.22
N LYS A 33 -9.12 -26.12 -0.96
CA LYS A 33 -8.73 -27.44 -1.47
C LYS A 33 -7.56 -28.00 -0.70
N THR A 34 -7.43 -29.34 -0.71
CA THR A 34 -6.21 -30.02 -0.28
C THR A 34 -5.12 -29.89 -1.36
N ASN A 35 -3.86 -30.06 -0.99
CA ASN A 35 -2.76 -30.06 -1.96
C ASN A 35 -2.90 -31.19 -3.00
N GLU A 36 -3.40 -32.36 -2.60
CA GLU A 36 -3.66 -33.48 -3.50
C GLU A 36 -4.69 -33.12 -4.58
N GLU A 37 -5.77 -32.43 -4.19
CA GLU A 37 -6.77 -31.97 -5.15
C GLU A 37 -6.22 -30.87 -6.08
N ILE A 38 -5.40 -29.94 -5.55
CA ILE A 38 -4.82 -28.85 -6.34
C ILE A 38 -3.87 -29.38 -7.41
N LEU A 39 -3.06 -30.38 -7.07
CA LEU A 39 -2.09 -31.00 -7.98
C LEU A 39 -2.68 -32.12 -8.86
N GLY A 40 -3.90 -32.55 -8.55
CA GLY A 40 -4.60 -33.61 -9.25
C GLY A 40 -5.41 -33.12 -10.45
N VAL A 41 -6.67 -33.59 -10.55
CA VAL A 41 -7.56 -33.24 -11.66
C VAL A 41 -8.10 -31.80 -11.50
N PHE A 42 -8.07 -31.06 -12.59
CA PHE A 42 -8.64 -29.70 -12.62
C PHE A 42 -10.13 -29.71 -12.24
N SER A 43 -10.49 -28.94 -11.25
CA SER A 43 -11.85 -28.73 -10.80
C SER A 43 -12.16 -27.27 -10.53
N LEU A 44 -13.29 -26.79 -11.04
CA LEU A 44 -13.74 -25.41 -10.81
C LEU A 44 -14.23 -25.18 -9.37
N TRP A 45 -14.63 -26.22 -8.66
CA TRP A 45 -15.11 -26.19 -7.28
C TRP A 45 -14.36 -27.20 -6.43
N PRO A 46 -14.14 -26.94 -5.12
CA PRO A 46 -13.55 -27.94 -4.23
C PRO A 46 -14.43 -29.18 -4.18
N GLN A 47 -13.86 -30.37 -4.47
CA GLN A 47 -14.55 -31.65 -4.33
C GLN A 47 -14.54 -32.09 -2.87
N ALA A 48 -13.43 -31.84 -2.16
CA ALA A 48 -13.30 -32.05 -0.73
C ALA A 48 -13.03 -30.69 -0.06
N PHE A 49 -14.09 -29.97 0.29
CA PHE A 49 -13.98 -28.65 0.93
C PHE A 49 -13.30 -28.77 2.29
N THR A 50 -12.21 -28.01 2.48
CA THR A 50 -11.46 -28.00 3.73
C THR A 50 -11.19 -26.59 4.25
N TRP A 51 -11.17 -26.44 5.58
CA TRP A 51 -10.73 -25.25 6.30
C TRP A 51 -9.31 -25.38 6.86
N ASP A 52 -8.62 -26.49 6.63
CA ASP A 52 -7.35 -26.79 7.29
C ASP A 52 -6.25 -25.79 6.91
N ASN A 53 -6.26 -25.30 5.67
CA ASN A 53 -5.34 -24.25 5.23
C ASN A 53 -5.45 -22.98 6.08
N TYR A 54 -6.66 -22.56 6.43
CA TYR A 54 -6.90 -21.43 7.31
C TYR A 54 -6.58 -21.74 8.77
N LYS A 55 -6.88 -22.95 9.25
CA LYS A 55 -6.52 -23.38 10.61
C LYS A 55 -5.01 -23.29 10.82
N VAL A 56 -4.19 -23.75 9.87
CA VAL A 56 -2.73 -23.60 9.92
C VAL A 56 -2.33 -22.15 10.14
N ILE A 57 -2.91 -21.21 9.39
CA ILE A 57 -2.57 -19.79 9.50
C ILE A 57 -2.96 -19.20 10.86
N PHE A 58 -4.10 -19.58 11.41
CA PHE A 58 -4.59 -19.03 12.69
C PHE A 58 -4.03 -19.72 13.92
N THR A 59 -3.51 -20.95 13.79
CA THR A 59 -2.96 -21.69 14.92
C THR A 59 -1.43 -21.64 15.01
N ASP A 60 -0.72 -21.50 13.88
CA ASP A 60 0.75 -21.35 13.88
C ASP A 60 1.12 -19.88 14.11
N ALA A 61 1.77 -19.63 15.25
CA ALA A 61 2.24 -18.32 15.65
C ALA A 61 3.08 -17.62 14.59
N SER A 62 3.84 -18.34 13.79
CA SER A 62 4.67 -17.77 12.74
C SER A 62 3.86 -17.17 11.58
N TRP A 63 2.64 -17.66 11.35
CA TRP A 63 1.75 -17.13 10.34
C TRP A 63 1.00 -15.88 10.82
N TYR A 64 0.24 -15.97 11.92
CA TYR A 64 -0.55 -14.83 12.38
C TYR A 64 0.33 -13.67 12.86
N SER A 65 1.52 -13.94 13.45
CA SER A 65 2.47 -12.87 13.77
C SER A 65 2.94 -12.12 12.53
N GLY A 66 3.10 -12.80 11.39
CA GLY A 66 3.45 -12.17 10.13
C GLY A 66 2.44 -11.10 9.69
N TYR A 67 1.13 -11.35 9.86
CA TYR A 67 0.09 -10.35 9.58
C TYR A 67 0.14 -9.18 10.56
N ILE A 68 0.28 -9.46 11.86
CA ILE A 68 0.39 -8.43 12.90
C ILE A 68 1.62 -7.56 12.66
N ASN A 69 2.78 -8.17 12.43
CA ASN A 69 4.02 -7.46 12.13
C ASN A 69 3.87 -6.55 10.91
N SER A 70 3.26 -7.07 9.83
CA SER A 70 3.01 -6.28 8.63
C SER A 70 2.11 -5.08 8.91
N LEU A 71 1.02 -5.26 9.65
CA LEU A 71 0.13 -4.16 10.03
C LEU A 71 0.82 -3.10 10.87
N ILE A 72 1.69 -3.50 11.82
CA ILE A 72 2.42 -2.59 12.68
C ILE A 72 3.36 -1.70 11.86
N TYR A 73 4.28 -2.28 11.09
CA TYR A 73 5.25 -1.45 10.36
C TYR A 73 4.60 -0.64 9.23
N VAL A 74 3.54 -1.16 8.61
CA VAL A 74 2.79 -0.42 7.57
C VAL A 74 2.05 0.77 8.18
N ALA A 75 1.43 0.60 9.35
CA ALA A 75 0.79 1.69 10.06
C ALA A 75 1.80 2.79 10.45
N ILE A 76 2.94 2.40 11.03
CA ILE A 76 4.02 3.33 11.38
C ILE A 76 4.52 4.05 10.11
N ASN A 77 4.84 3.31 9.05
CA ASN A 77 5.34 3.88 7.81
C ASN A 77 4.33 4.88 7.20
N THR A 78 3.06 4.50 7.11
CA THR A 78 2.01 5.36 6.55
C THR A 78 1.85 6.64 7.35
N ALA A 79 1.80 6.54 8.68
CA ALA A 79 1.66 7.70 9.56
C ALA A 79 2.87 8.65 9.45
N VAL A 80 4.09 8.11 9.50
CA VAL A 80 5.32 8.90 9.42
C VAL A 80 5.49 9.50 8.02
N SER A 81 5.16 8.75 6.95
CA SER A 81 5.19 9.26 5.58
C SER A 81 4.28 10.48 5.41
N LEU A 82 3.04 10.41 5.91
CA LEU A 82 2.11 11.54 5.85
C LEU A 82 2.57 12.71 6.71
N LEU A 83 3.06 12.44 7.92
CA LEU A 83 3.58 13.47 8.82
C LEU A 83 4.72 14.28 8.19
N MET A 84 5.61 13.61 7.46
CA MET A 84 6.71 14.25 6.73
C MET A 84 6.25 14.90 5.43
N ALA A 85 5.38 14.24 4.68
CA ALA A 85 4.98 14.67 3.35
C ALA A 85 4.02 15.88 3.38
N LEU A 86 3.14 15.99 4.39
CA LEU A 86 2.18 17.09 4.48
C LEU A 86 2.85 18.47 4.53
N PRO A 87 3.79 18.76 5.46
CA PRO A 87 4.46 20.06 5.47
C PRO A 87 5.37 20.26 4.27
N ALA A 88 6.02 19.21 3.77
CA ALA A 88 6.88 19.31 2.59
C ALA A 88 6.07 19.65 1.33
N ALA A 89 4.95 18.98 1.09
CA ALA A 89 4.05 19.25 -0.03
C ALA A 89 3.46 20.67 0.06
N TYR A 90 3.11 21.12 1.26
CA TYR A 90 2.65 22.50 1.47
C TYR A 90 3.73 23.51 1.08
N ALA A 91 4.99 23.27 1.49
CA ALA A 91 6.10 24.14 1.12
C ALA A 91 6.28 24.21 -0.40
N PHE A 92 6.25 23.09 -1.12
CA PHE A 92 6.35 23.07 -2.58
C PHE A 92 5.16 23.73 -3.28
N SER A 93 3.97 23.64 -2.73
CA SER A 93 2.75 24.23 -3.33
C SER A 93 2.61 25.73 -3.11
N ARG A 94 3.21 26.28 -2.02
CA ARG A 94 3.01 27.67 -1.59
C ARG A 94 4.22 28.58 -1.80
N TYR A 95 5.42 28.04 -1.66
CA TYR A 95 6.65 28.83 -1.70
C TYR A 95 7.49 28.47 -2.92
N SER A 96 8.17 29.49 -3.46
CA SER A 96 9.26 29.30 -4.40
C SER A 96 10.58 29.58 -3.69
N PHE A 97 11.47 28.61 -3.66
CA PHE A 97 12.78 28.70 -3.03
C PHE A 97 13.87 28.21 -3.98
N LEU A 98 15.12 28.56 -3.67
CA LEU A 98 16.24 28.17 -4.51
C LEU A 98 16.33 26.65 -4.67
N GLY A 99 16.16 26.16 -5.90
CA GLY A 99 16.24 24.73 -6.21
C GLY A 99 14.95 23.93 -6.00
N ASP A 100 13.81 24.56 -5.70
CA ASP A 100 12.51 23.93 -5.47
C ASP A 100 12.16 22.87 -6.52
N LYS A 101 12.25 23.25 -7.81
CA LYS A 101 11.97 22.37 -8.95
C LYS A 101 12.95 21.20 -9.04
N HIS A 102 14.23 21.43 -8.72
CA HIS A 102 15.26 20.39 -8.77
C HIS A 102 15.07 19.39 -7.62
N VAL A 103 14.78 19.88 -6.40
CA VAL A 103 14.52 19.03 -5.23
C VAL A 103 13.24 18.22 -5.44
N PHE A 104 12.18 18.86 -5.95
CA PHE A 104 10.93 18.17 -6.26
C PHE A 104 11.14 17.06 -7.31
N PHE A 105 11.87 17.36 -8.39
CA PHE A 105 12.20 16.38 -9.41
C PHE A 105 13.10 15.26 -8.86
N TRP A 106 14.06 15.59 -8.00
CA TRP A 106 14.91 14.60 -7.35
C TRP A 106 14.12 13.65 -6.44
N LEU A 107 13.12 14.14 -5.72
CA LEU A 107 12.19 13.27 -4.97
C LEU A 107 11.50 12.25 -5.88
N LEU A 108 11.03 12.68 -7.05
CA LEU A 108 10.40 11.77 -8.03
C LEU A 108 11.38 10.74 -8.59
N THR A 109 12.60 11.16 -8.94
CA THR A 109 13.62 10.23 -9.46
C THR A 109 14.04 9.21 -8.41
N ASN A 110 14.10 9.59 -7.13
CA ASN A 110 14.38 8.67 -6.04
C ASN A 110 13.32 7.56 -5.92
N ARG A 111 12.05 7.88 -6.18
CA ARG A 111 10.95 6.91 -6.23
C ARG A 111 11.13 5.87 -7.35
N MET A 112 11.80 6.23 -8.46
CA MET A 112 12.04 5.35 -9.60
C MET A 112 13.23 4.40 -9.37
N THR A 113 14.07 4.64 -8.37
CA THR A 113 15.23 3.79 -8.09
C THR A 113 14.79 2.41 -7.59
N PRO A 114 15.33 1.32 -8.15
CA PRO A 114 15.00 -0.02 -7.69
C PRO A 114 15.35 -0.23 -6.21
N PRO A 115 14.45 -0.79 -5.38
CA PRO A 115 14.72 -1.04 -3.96
C PRO A 115 15.99 -1.85 -3.69
N ALA A 116 16.35 -2.75 -4.61
CA ALA A 116 17.54 -3.60 -4.49
C ALA A 116 18.85 -2.81 -4.31
N VAL A 117 18.95 -1.61 -4.88
CA VAL A 117 20.15 -0.76 -4.76
C VAL A 117 20.42 -0.36 -3.30
N PHE A 118 19.37 -0.20 -2.52
CA PHE A 118 19.44 0.27 -1.14
C PHE A 118 19.57 -0.87 -0.11
N LEU A 119 19.46 -2.14 -0.52
CA LEU A 119 19.48 -3.26 0.42
C LEU A 119 20.75 -3.32 1.25
N LEU A 120 21.90 -3.30 0.60
CA LEU A 120 23.19 -3.41 1.31
C LEU A 120 23.47 -2.19 2.20
N PRO A 121 23.29 -0.93 1.74
CA PRO A 121 23.39 0.24 2.60
C PRO A 121 22.47 0.19 3.83
N PHE A 122 21.19 -0.18 3.67
CA PHE A 122 20.28 -0.28 4.81
C PHE A 122 20.66 -1.44 5.75
N PHE A 123 21.05 -2.59 5.19
CA PHE A 123 21.49 -3.71 6.00
C PHE A 123 22.69 -3.34 6.88
N GLN A 124 23.71 -2.70 6.31
CA GLN A 124 24.89 -2.26 7.05
C GLN A 124 24.55 -1.21 8.11
N LEU A 125 23.77 -0.19 7.73
CA LEU A 125 23.34 0.88 8.63
C LEU A 125 22.55 0.32 9.82
N TYR A 126 21.56 -0.52 9.56
CA TYR A 126 20.69 -1.04 10.60
C TYR A 126 21.34 -2.09 11.47
N THR A 127 22.30 -2.84 10.92
CA THR A 127 23.17 -3.70 11.73
C THR A 127 24.01 -2.87 12.71
N THR A 128 24.61 -1.78 12.23
CA THR A 128 25.42 -0.89 13.08
C THR A 128 24.59 -0.18 14.15
N LEU A 129 23.34 0.22 13.82
CA LEU A 129 22.42 0.88 14.75
C LEU A 129 21.67 -0.08 15.67
N GLY A 130 21.84 -1.41 15.52
CA GLY A 130 21.08 -2.39 16.29
C GLY A 130 19.58 -2.42 16.00
N LEU A 131 19.16 -1.96 14.81
CA LEU A 131 17.75 -1.88 14.41
C LEU A 131 17.26 -3.10 13.63
N MET A 132 18.16 -4.06 13.31
CA MET A 132 17.78 -5.27 12.58
C MET A 132 16.68 -6.03 13.31
N ASP A 133 15.79 -6.63 12.54
CA ASP A 133 14.65 -7.43 13.01
C ASP A 133 13.66 -6.63 13.90
N THR A 134 13.44 -5.37 13.56
CA THR A 134 12.45 -4.49 14.22
C THR A 134 11.44 -3.94 13.23
N HIS A 135 10.22 -3.66 13.70
CA HIS A 135 9.17 -3.00 12.90
C HIS A 135 9.60 -1.59 12.44
N ILE A 136 10.39 -0.91 13.28
CA ILE A 136 10.90 0.44 13.00
C ILE A 136 11.87 0.41 11.83
N ALA A 137 12.76 -0.58 11.74
CA ALA A 137 13.69 -0.72 10.63
C ALA A 137 12.95 -0.79 9.28
N VAL A 138 11.94 -1.66 9.18
CA VAL A 138 11.13 -1.81 7.97
C VAL A 138 10.37 -0.53 7.67
N ALA A 139 9.71 0.05 8.68
CA ALA A 139 8.93 1.27 8.52
C ALA A 139 9.80 2.44 8.00
N LEU A 140 11.00 2.63 8.56
CA LEU A 140 11.93 3.68 8.14
C LEU A 140 12.50 3.43 6.74
N ALA A 141 12.83 2.17 6.40
CA ALA A 141 13.32 1.84 5.06
C ALA A 141 12.28 2.17 3.98
N HIS A 142 11.00 1.91 4.25
CA HIS A 142 9.93 2.22 3.31
C HIS A 142 9.66 3.73 3.14
N LEU A 143 10.09 4.59 4.09
CA LEU A 143 9.98 6.06 3.93
C LEU A 143 10.72 6.55 2.69
N LEU A 144 11.82 5.90 2.32
CA LEU A 144 12.61 6.26 1.15
C LEU A 144 11.77 6.37 -0.13
N PHE A 145 10.75 5.50 -0.25
CA PHE A 145 9.87 5.45 -1.44
C PHE A 145 8.51 6.11 -1.20
N ASN A 146 8.01 6.03 0.04
CA ASN A 146 6.66 6.48 0.34
C ASN A 146 6.57 7.98 0.59
N VAL A 147 7.60 8.59 1.21
CA VAL A 147 7.62 10.06 1.41
C VAL A 147 7.64 10.81 0.09
N PRO A 148 8.53 10.51 -0.89
CA PRO A 148 8.50 11.15 -2.20
C PRO A 148 7.16 11.02 -2.92
N LEU A 149 6.56 9.84 -2.87
CA LEU A 149 5.25 9.59 -3.48
C LEU A 149 4.15 10.41 -2.82
N ALA A 150 4.12 10.43 -1.48
CA ALA A 150 3.13 11.18 -0.73
C ALA A 150 3.27 12.69 -0.97
N VAL A 151 4.50 13.22 -1.01
CA VAL A 151 4.77 14.63 -1.35
C VAL A 151 4.21 14.97 -2.73
N TRP A 152 4.49 14.13 -3.72
CA TRP A 152 4.01 14.36 -5.08
C TRP A 152 2.48 14.37 -5.18
N ILE A 153 1.81 13.38 -4.56
CA ILE A 153 0.35 13.30 -4.54
C ILE A 153 -0.24 14.52 -3.83
N LEU A 154 0.25 14.83 -2.63
CA LEU A 154 -0.28 15.90 -1.79
C LEU A 154 -0.05 17.28 -2.41
N GLU A 155 1.12 17.51 -3.02
CA GLU A 155 1.42 18.76 -3.73
C GLU A 155 0.40 19.04 -4.82
N GLY A 156 0.06 18.03 -5.65
CA GLY A 156 -0.96 18.18 -6.69
C GLY A 156 -2.34 18.57 -6.15
N PHE A 157 -2.75 18.04 -4.98
CA PHE A 157 -3.99 18.47 -4.32
C PHE A 157 -3.89 19.87 -3.70
N MET A 158 -2.76 20.19 -3.08
CA MET A 158 -2.52 21.47 -2.40
C MET A 158 -2.41 22.63 -3.38
N SER A 159 -1.79 22.43 -4.55
CA SER A 159 -1.69 23.43 -5.61
C SER A 159 -3.04 23.79 -6.23
N GLY A 160 -4.04 22.90 -6.14
CA GLY A 160 -5.42 23.18 -6.53
C GLY A 160 -6.21 24.01 -5.54
N VAL A 161 -5.70 24.28 -4.34
CA VAL A 161 -6.36 25.14 -3.33
C VAL A 161 -5.97 26.60 -3.56
N PRO A 162 -6.94 27.53 -3.73
CA PRO A 162 -6.67 28.96 -3.92
C PRO A 162 -5.83 29.56 -2.76
N ARG A 163 -4.87 30.43 -3.10
CA ARG A 163 -3.97 31.06 -2.11
C ARG A 163 -4.68 32.04 -1.19
N GLU A 164 -5.79 32.60 -1.65
CA GLU A 164 -6.65 33.52 -0.90
C GLU A 164 -7.18 32.90 0.40
N ILE A 165 -7.28 31.57 0.47
CA ILE A 165 -7.66 30.85 1.70
C ILE A 165 -6.57 30.99 2.76
N ASP A 166 -5.31 30.86 2.36
CA ASP A 166 -4.15 31.06 3.26
C ASP A 166 -4.10 32.52 3.74
N GLU A 167 -4.24 33.48 2.82
CA GLU A 167 -4.19 34.93 3.10
C GLU A 167 -5.32 35.34 4.06
N THR A 168 -6.55 34.89 3.81
CA THR A 168 -7.70 35.19 4.66
C THR A 168 -7.49 34.64 6.08
N ALA A 169 -6.99 33.42 6.21
CA ALA A 169 -6.73 32.84 7.51
C ALA A 169 -5.66 33.61 8.29
N TYR A 170 -4.63 34.15 7.62
CA TYR A 170 -3.63 34.99 8.27
C TYR A 170 -4.19 36.35 8.69
N ILE A 171 -5.05 36.96 7.89
CA ILE A 171 -5.75 38.20 8.24
C ILE A 171 -6.65 38.00 9.46
N ASP A 172 -7.31 36.85 9.56
CA ASP A 172 -8.15 36.43 10.69
C ASP A 172 -7.33 36.06 11.95
N GLY A 173 -5.99 36.17 11.90
CA GLY A 173 -5.10 35.93 13.03
C GLY A 173 -4.83 34.45 13.35
N TYR A 174 -5.07 33.53 12.42
CA TYR A 174 -4.70 32.12 12.63
C TYR A 174 -3.17 31.98 12.60
N SER A 175 -2.62 31.27 13.60
CA SER A 175 -1.24 30.79 13.51
C SER A 175 -1.13 29.67 12.49
N PHE A 176 0.05 29.51 11.86
CA PHE A 176 0.28 28.47 10.86
C PHE A 176 -0.16 27.06 11.30
N PRO A 177 0.23 26.54 12.47
CA PRO A 177 -0.18 25.19 12.89
C PRO A 177 -1.70 25.06 13.01
N ARG A 178 -2.39 26.09 13.55
CA ARG A 178 -3.84 26.09 13.70
C ARG A 178 -4.52 26.11 12.33
N PHE A 179 -4.11 27.01 11.44
CA PHE A 179 -4.62 27.08 10.07
C PHE A 179 -4.41 25.76 9.34
N PHE A 180 -3.19 25.24 9.35
CA PHE A 180 -2.82 24.02 8.63
C PHE A 180 -3.63 22.83 9.05
N LEU A 181 -3.79 22.59 10.37
CA LEU A 181 -4.51 21.42 10.90
C LEU A 181 -6.04 21.58 10.83
N THR A 182 -6.58 22.77 11.07
CA THR A 182 -8.03 22.96 11.23
C THR A 182 -8.74 23.42 9.96
N ILE A 183 -8.06 24.05 9.01
CA ILE A 183 -8.62 24.55 7.76
C ILE A 183 -8.04 23.83 6.56
N PHE A 184 -6.71 23.85 6.41
CA PHE A 184 -6.05 23.41 5.18
C PHE A 184 -6.12 21.89 4.97
N ILE A 185 -5.72 21.09 5.96
CA ILE A 185 -5.80 19.60 5.87
C ILE A 185 -7.23 19.11 5.60
N PRO A 186 -8.29 19.60 6.27
CA PRO A 186 -9.67 19.24 5.92
C PRO A 186 -10.07 19.53 4.50
N LEU A 187 -9.58 20.60 3.87
CA LEU A 187 -9.84 20.94 2.46
C LEU A 187 -9.23 19.89 1.52
N ILE A 188 -8.02 19.44 1.82
CA ILE A 188 -7.29 18.46 1.01
C ILE A 188 -7.47 17.00 1.48
N LYS A 189 -8.46 16.72 2.33
CA LYS A 189 -8.68 15.37 2.90
C LYS A 189 -8.74 14.25 1.87
N ALA A 190 -9.21 14.55 0.64
CA ALA A 190 -9.20 13.61 -0.47
C ALA A 190 -7.76 13.23 -0.85
N GLY A 191 -6.87 14.22 -0.98
CA GLY A 191 -5.44 14.00 -1.25
C GLY A 191 -4.74 13.23 -0.14
N VAL A 192 -5.04 13.57 1.13
CA VAL A 192 -4.50 12.83 2.29
C VAL A 192 -4.93 11.37 2.26
N GLY A 193 -6.21 11.09 1.96
CA GLY A 193 -6.72 9.73 1.83
C GLY A 193 -6.04 8.94 0.70
N VAL A 194 -5.83 9.57 -0.46
CA VAL A 194 -5.13 8.96 -1.60
C VAL A 194 -3.67 8.69 -1.26
N ALA A 195 -2.96 9.64 -0.66
CA ALA A 195 -1.56 9.46 -0.26
C ALA A 195 -1.43 8.35 0.81
N ALA A 196 -2.30 8.34 1.83
CA ALA A 196 -2.37 7.28 2.83
C ALA A 196 -2.56 5.89 2.21
N PHE A 197 -3.50 5.78 1.28
CA PHE A 197 -3.76 4.54 0.56
C PHE A 197 -2.53 4.02 -0.17
N PHE A 198 -1.85 4.86 -0.94
CA PHE A 198 -0.67 4.43 -1.68
C PHE A 198 0.50 4.08 -0.75
N CYS A 199 0.75 4.86 0.31
CA CYS A 199 1.77 4.53 1.30
C CYS A 199 1.48 3.19 1.98
N PHE A 200 0.22 2.94 2.36
CA PHE A 200 -0.22 1.67 2.92
C PHE A 200 0.04 0.53 1.94
N MET A 201 -0.48 0.64 0.71
CA MET A 201 -0.41 -0.44 -0.28
C MET A 201 1.03 -0.78 -0.66
N PHE A 202 1.87 0.21 -0.92
CA PHE A 202 3.26 -0.06 -1.28
C PHE A 202 4.07 -0.66 -0.13
N SER A 203 3.83 -0.23 1.11
CA SER A 203 4.47 -0.83 2.27
C SER A 203 3.96 -2.24 2.58
N TRP A 204 2.67 -2.49 2.32
CA TRP A 204 2.02 -3.79 2.55
C TRP A 204 2.53 -4.90 1.64
N VAL A 205 2.79 -4.59 0.36
CA VAL A 205 3.22 -5.59 -0.64
C VAL A 205 4.74 -5.67 -0.80
N GLU A 206 5.50 -4.78 -0.15
CA GLU A 206 6.95 -4.76 -0.29
C GLU A 206 7.58 -5.98 0.40
N LEU A 207 8.29 -6.78 -0.36
CA LEU A 207 8.92 -8.02 0.14
C LEU A 207 10.42 -7.86 0.35
N LEU A 208 11.10 -7.15 -0.55
CA LEU A 208 12.55 -7.26 -0.69
C LEU A 208 13.29 -6.68 0.52
N MET A 209 12.96 -5.45 0.90
CA MET A 209 13.52 -4.81 2.10
C MET A 209 12.99 -5.46 3.37
N ALA A 210 11.67 -5.69 3.43
CA ALA A 210 11.06 -6.29 4.59
C ALA A 210 11.66 -7.67 4.93
N ARG A 211 11.91 -8.51 3.92
CA ARG A 211 12.58 -9.82 4.11
C ARG A 211 14.04 -9.68 4.50
N THR A 212 14.76 -8.70 3.95
CA THR A 212 16.20 -8.53 4.20
C THR A 212 16.46 -7.97 5.59
N LEU A 213 15.60 -7.07 6.08
CA LEU A 213 15.78 -6.38 7.36
C LEU A 213 15.17 -7.11 8.55
N THR A 214 14.44 -8.21 8.32
CA THR A 214 13.75 -8.97 9.38
C THR A 214 14.11 -10.45 9.33
N SER A 215 14.05 -11.11 10.49
CA SER A 215 14.32 -12.54 10.60
C SER A 215 13.25 -13.30 11.38
N VAL A 216 12.98 -12.94 12.64
CA VAL A 216 12.08 -13.66 13.56
C VAL A 216 11.01 -12.72 14.13
N ASN A 217 11.44 -11.63 14.81
CA ASN A 217 10.55 -10.82 15.65
C ASN A 217 9.62 -9.92 14.82
N ALA A 218 10.13 -9.31 13.75
CA ALA A 218 9.36 -8.38 12.90
C ALA A 218 9.09 -8.96 11.50
N LYS A 219 9.20 -10.29 11.33
CA LYS A 219 9.04 -10.96 10.04
C LYS A 219 7.64 -10.71 9.47
N PRO A 220 7.51 -10.15 8.24
CA PRO A 220 6.23 -9.83 7.63
C PRO A 220 5.55 -11.04 7.00
N ILE A 221 4.25 -10.94 6.75
CA ILE A 221 3.47 -12.00 6.12
C ILE A 221 4.02 -12.36 4.73
N VAL A 222 4.38 -11.39 3.91
CA VAL A 222 4.95 -11.62 2.56
C VAL A 222 6.24 -12.46 2.62
N ALA A 223 7.08 -12.28 3.65
CA ALA A 223 8.25 -13.12 3.87
C ALA A 223 7.88 -14.48 4.49
N THR A 224 6.83 -14.56 5.30
CA THR A 224 6.34 -15.83 5.86
C THR A 224 5.76 -16.73 4.75
N MET A 225 5.07 -16.18 3.77
CA MET A 225 4.51 -16.93 2.63
C MET A 225 5.60 -17.69 1.85
N THR A 226 6.86 -17.25 1.86
CA THR A 226 7.94 -17.99 1.21
C THR A 226 8.26 -19.33 1.88
N ARG A 227 7.75 -19.59 3.10
CA ARG A 227 7.94 -20.86 3.84
C ARG A 227 7.07 -22.01 3.31
N THR A 228 6.04 -21.69 2.49
CA THR A 228 5.22 -22.74 1.85
C THR A 228 6.02 -23.61 0.88
N VAL A 229 7.20 -23.12 0.45
CA VAL A 229 8.14 -23.87 -0.36
C VAL A 229 9.04 -24.69 0.55
N SER A 230 8.98 -26.01 0.44
CA SER A 230 9.80 -26.98 1.19
C SER A 230 10.49 -27.95 0.25
N ALA A 231 11.38 -28.80 0.80
CA ALA A 231 12.04 -29.86 0.04
C ALA A 231 11.04 -30.93 -0.48
N SER A 232 9.89 -31.07 0.16
CA SER A 232 8.81 -31.99 -0.25
C SER A 232 7.82 -31.36 -1.25
N GLY A 233 8.02 -30.11 -1.65
CA GLY A 233 7.15 -29.39 -2.58
C GLY A 233 6.61 -28.09 -2.01
N MET A 234 5.59 -27.56 -2.67
CA MET A 234 4.91 -26.32 -2.25
C MET A 234 3.53 -26.64 -1.66
N ASP A 235 3.23 -26.01 -0.52
CA ASP A 235 1.90 -26.05 0.08
C ASP A 235 1.00 -24.97 -0.57
N TRP A 236 0.38 -25.36 -1.69
CA TRP A 236 -0.44 -24.47 -2.50
C TRP A 236 -1.71 -24.02 -1.78
N GLY A 237 -2.31 -24.88 -0.98
CA GLY A 237 -3.53 -24.58 -0.24
C GLY A 237 -3.31 -23.51 0.82
N VAL A 238 -2.26 -23.66 1.64
CA VAL A 238 -1.88 -22.65 2.65
C VAL A 238 -1.43 -21.35 1.99
N LEU A 239 -0.66 -21.43 0.89
CA LEU A 239 -0.25 -20.24 0.14
C LEU A 239 -1.46 -19.46 -0.40
N ALA A 240 -2.43 -20.16 -0.97
CA ALA A 240 -3.65 -19.54 -1.48
C ALA A 240 -4.49 -18.92 -0.35
N ALA A 241 -4.64 -19.62 0.79
CA ALA A 241 -5.34 -19.08 1.95
C ALA A 241 -4.66 -17.83 2.52
N ALA A 242 -3.32 -17.85 2.63
CA ALA A 242 -2.56 -16.68 3.03
C ALA A 242 -2.73 -15.52 2.04
N GLY A 243 -2.73 -15.81 0.74
CA GLY A 243 -3.01 -14.80 -0.30
C GLY A 243 -4.39 -14.17 -0.15
N VAL A 244 -5.44 -14.96 0.08
CA VAL A 244 -6.81 -14.47 0.33
C VAL A 244 -6.85 -13.53 1.54
N LEU A 245 -6.24 -13.95 2.66
CA LEU A 245 -6.19 -13.11 3.87
C LEU A 245 -5.37 -11.83 3.67
N THR A 246 -4.35 -11.87 2.81
CA THR A 246 -3.51 -10.70 2.49
C THR A 246 -4.28 -9.64 1.68
N ILE A 247 -5.32 -10.03 0.93
CA ILE A 247 -6.20 -9.07 0.23
C ILE A 247 -7.07 -8.28 1.21
N VAL A 248 -7.46 -8.87 2.35
CA VAL A 248 -8.45 -8.29 3.26
C VAL A 248 -8.07 -6.89 3.77
N PRO A 249 -6.86 -6.63 4.33
CA PRO A 249 -6.49 -5.28 4.76
C PRO A 249 -6.52 -4.26 3.62
N GLY A 250 -6.03 -4.64 2.44
CA GLY A 250 -6.08 -3.80 1.24
C GLY A 250 -7.52 -3.46 0.82
N ALA A 251 -8.41 -4.46 0.81
CA ALA A 251 -9.82 -4.27 0.49
C ALA A 251 -10.53 -3.34 1.50
N ILE A 252 -10.22 -3.48 2.80
CA ILE A 252 -10.74 -2.60 3.85
C ILE A 252 -10.29 -1.16 3.60
N VAL A 253 -8.99 -0.93 3.35
CA VAL A 253 -8.47 0.41 3.08
C VAL A 253 -9.10 1.00 1.83
N ILE A 254 -9.23 0.23 0.73
CA ILE A 254 -9.91 0.68 -0.50
C ILE A 254 -11.36 1.08 -0.20
N TRP A 255 -12.08 0.29 0.59
CA TRP A 255 -13.47 0.57 0.92
C TRP A 255 -13.63 1.93 1.64
N PHE A 256 -12.73 2.26 2.58
CA PHE A 256 -12.71 3.56 3.26
C PHE A 256 -12.29 4.71 2.34
N VAL A 257 -11.32 4.49 1.48
CA VAL A 257 -10.70 5.56 0.67
C VAL A 257 -11.37 5.74 -0.70
N ARG A 258 -12.22 4.79 -1.15
CA ARG A 258 -12.85 4.81 -2.48
C ARG A 258 -13.51 6.13 -2.86
N ASN A 259 -14.21 6.77 -1.91
CA ASN A 259 -14.90 8.04 -2.16
C ASN A 259 -13.93 9.22 -2.32
N TYR A 260 -12.76 9.14 -1.69
CA TYR A 260 -11.69 10.13 -1.82
C TYR A 260 -10.93 9.94 -3.13
N ILE A 261 -10.63 8.69 -3.50
CA ILE A 261 -10.02 8.35 -4.79
C ILE A 261 -10.90 8.82 -5.95
N ALA A 262 -12.21 8.53 -5.92
CA ALA A 262 -13.14 8.95 -6.96
C ALA A 262 -13.19 10.49 -7.13
N LYS A 263 -13.14 11.26 -6.03
CA LYS A 263 -13.08 12.73 -6.07
C LYS A 263 -11.75 13.23 -6.61
N GLY A 264 -10.62 12.60 -6.22
CA GLY A 264 -9.28 12.97 -6.70
C GLY A 264 -9.15 12.84 -8.22
N PHE A 265 -9.65 11.76 -8.80
CA PHE A 265 -9.66 11.58 -10.26
C PHE A 265 -10.66 12.50 -10.98
N ALA A 266 -11.73 12.92 -10.32
CA ALA A 266 -12.69 13.86 -10.91
C ALA A 266 -12.15 15.30 -10.98
N MET A 267 -11.35 15.73 -10.00
CA MET A 267 -10.71 17.06 -9.98
C MET A 267 -9.54 17.19 -10.96
N GLY A 268 -8.93 16.09 -11.38
CA GLY A 268 -7.89 16.10 -12.42
C GLY A 268 -8.41 16.23 -13.86
N ARG A 269 -9.72 16.50 -14.05
CA ARG A 269 -10.38 16.77 -15.33
C ARG A 269 -10.81 18.23 -15.44
N VAL A 270 -9.87 19.15 -15.26
CA VAL A 270 -10.06 20.53 -15.68
C VAL A 270 -8.95 20.88 -16.68
#